data_5a3e7d196006ebbecdb3373ab6e4f010
#
_entry.id   5a3e7d196006ebbecdb3373ab6e4f010
#
_cell.length_a   1.000
_cell.length_b   1.000
_cell.length_c   1.000
_cell.angle_alpha   90.00
_cell.angle_beta   90.00
_cell.angle_gamma   90.00
#
_symmetry.space_group_name_H-M   'P 1'
#
loop_
_entity.id
_entity.type
_entity.pdbx_description
1 polymer ?
#
loop_
_entity_poly.entity_id
_entity_poly.type
_entity_poly.pdbx_seq_one_letter_code
_entity_poly.pdbx_strand_id
1 'polypeptide(L)'
;MDFNPAANPDLPSAPCHGFGQACVCSQPAGKMNSRRLFTSLLGAAALSPVWAREGVEVGATSRMANLVPAEQVENAGAQQYQQMMREAAQSHALAPASHPQLQRLRAIARRIVPLAMPWNLRAQQWRWEVNLIASPQLNAFCMPGGKIAFYYGILEKLKLSDAEVATIMGHEVAHALREHARERMGKTAATRIGASVLSSVLGLGHLGDIALNMGGQLLSLTFSREDESEADLVGMELAARAGYDPAAGVSLWQKMGAMSKGAPPQWLSTHPAGPTRIRDIQASLPKVASLYARADKPAQRFDIAPALQKR
;
A
#
# COMPACT_ATOMS: atom_id res chain seq x y z
N MET A 1 17.90 11.25 -2.52
CA MET A 1 17.02 12.27 -1.93
C MET A 1 15.90 11.53 -1.22
N ASP A 2 15.98 11.56 0.09
CA ASP A 2 14.97 10.93 0.95
C ASP A 2 13.71 11.81 0.90
N PHE A 3 12.58 11.22 0.65
CA PHE A 3 11.31 11.91 0.63
C PHE A 3 10.71 11.84 2.04
N ASN A 4 10.82 12.94 2.80
CA ASN A 4 10.15 13.08 4.09
C ASN A 4 8.83 13.83 3.88
N PRO A 5 7.65 13.22 4.06
CA PRO A 5 6.36 13.87 3.86
C PRO A 5 5.97 14.86 4.98
N ALA A 6 6.77 14.99 6.04
CA ALA A 6 6.43 15.79 7.23
C ALA A 6 6.80 17.29 7.14
N ALA A 7 7.36 17.78 6.03
CA ALA A 7 7.73 19.17 5.87
C ALA A 7 6.74 19.91 4.96
N ASN A 8 5.56 20.25 5.47
CA ASN A 8 4.69 21.27 4.89
C ASN A 8 4.61 22.44 5.89
N PRO A 9 5.18 23.64 5.59
CA PRO A 9 5.28 24.75 6.54
C PRO A 9 4.01 25.60 6.70
N ASP A 10 2.88 25.26 6.06
CA ASP A 10 1.69 26.11 6.04
C ASP A 10 0.47 25.47 6.74
N LEU A 11 0.58 25.22 8.05
CA LEU A 11 -0.60 24.97 8.89
C LEU A 11 -0.66 26.02 10.01
N PRO A 12 -1.78 26.74 10.16
CA PRO A 12 -1.93 27.72 11.22
C PRO A 12 -2.06 27.05 12.59
N SER A 13 -1.31 27.56 13.56
CA SER A 13 -1.34 27.16 14.98
C SER A 13 -2.66 27.52 15.64
N ALA A 14 -3.33 26.55 16.24
CA ALA A 14 -4.50 26.75 17.08
C ALA A 14 -4.09 27.24 18.49
N PRO A 15 -4.86 28.15 19.12
CA PRO A 15 -4.52 28.67 20.45
C PRO A 15 -4.95 27.73 21.58
N CYS A 16 -4.08 27.54 22.55
CA CYS A 16 -4.34 26.89 23.83
C CYS A 16 -5.27 27.73 24.67
N HIS A 17 -6.43 27.22 25.09
CA HIS A 17 -7.25 27.81 26.15
C HIS A 17 -7.08 27.07 27.47
N GLY A 18 -6.78 27.86 28.50
CA GLY A 18 -6.43 27.43 29.82
C GLY A 18 -7.59 26.85 30.66
N PHE A 19 -7.19 26.00 31.57
CA PHE A 19 -8.05 25.43 32.61
C PHE A 19 -8.41 26.48 33.67
N GLY A 20 -9.74 26.69 33.87
CA GLY A 20 -10.32 27.42 34.99
C GLY A 20 -10.85 26.44 36.03
N GLN A 21 -10.37 26.60 37.27
CA GLN A 21 -10.84 25.89 38.46
C GLN A 21 -12.28 26.32 38.81
N ALA A 22 -13.16 25.37 39.11
CA ALA A 22 -14.49 25.61 39.65
C ALA A 22 -14.52 25.26 41.15
N CYS A 23 -14.93 26.28 41.95
CA CYS A 23 -15.15 26.19 43.36
C CYS A 23 -16.35 25.34 43.74
N VAL A 24 -16.20 24.57 44.79
CA VAL A 24 -17.24 23.82 45.50
C VAL A 24 -18.04 24.76 46.37
N CYS A 25 -19.36 24.86 46.19
CA CYS A 25 -20.30 25.38 47.15
C CYS A 25 -21.29 24.29 47.55
N SER A 26 -21.22 23.90 48.83
CA SER A 26 -22.15 23.03 49.51
C SER A 26 -23.39 23.78 49.93
N GLN A 27 -24.58 23.21 49.69
CA GLN A 27 -25.82 23.52 50.45
C GLN A 27 -26.79 22.32 50.52
N PRO A 28 -27.83 22.35 51.45
CA PRO A 28 -28.11 21.17 52.25
C PRO A 28 -29.33 20.34 51.82
N ALA A 29 -29.47 19.20 52.49
CA ALA A 29 -30.52 18.21 52.30
C ALA A 29 -31.94 18.72 52.52
N GLY A 30 -32.78 18.58 51.49
CA GLY A 30 -34.24 18.66 51.60
C GLY A 30 -34.83 17.28 51.29
N LYS A 31 -35.47 16.64 52.28
CA LYS A 31 -36.29 15.44 52.12
C LYS A 31 -37.51 15.77 51.25
N MET A 32 -37.72 15.02 50.19
CA MET A 32 -39.05 14.93 49.57
C MET A 32 -39.31 13.55 48.95
N ASN A 33 -40.49 13.11 49.34
CA ASN A 33 -41.14 11.85 49.12
C ASN A 33 -41.08 11.20 47.75
N SER A 34 -40.88 9.90 47.81
CA SER A 34 -41.17 8.92 46.78
C SER A 34 -42.62 9.03 46.29
N ARG A 35 -42.83 9.07 45.02
CA ARG A 35 -43.79 8.32 44.21
C ARG A 35 -44.10 9.08 42.91
N ARG A 36 -43.94 8.37 41.80
CA ARG A 36 -44.46 8.68 40.45
C ARG A 36 -43.66 9.74 39.67
N LEU A 37 -42.76 9.29 38.85
CA LEU A 37 -42.64 9.68 37.45
C LEU A 37 -41.63 8.77 36.77
N PHE A 38 -42.10 7.57 36.46
CA PHE A 38 -41.51 6.78 35.38
C PHE A 38 -42.08 7.36 34.10
N THR A 39 -41.42 8.36 33.54
CA THR A 39 -41.76 8.88 32.21
C THR A 39 -40.44 9.20 31.50
N SER A 40 -40.07 8.30 30.58
CA SER A 40 -39.59 8.65 29.25
C SER A 40 -38.33 9.56 29.22
N LEU A 41 -37.15 9.05 29.63
CA LEU A 41 -35.93 9.41 28.93
C LEU A 41 -35.71 8.37 27.80
N LEU A 42 -36.51 8.52 26.75
CA LEU A 42 -36.08 8.13 25.42
C LEU A 42 -34.86 9.00 25.11
N GLY A 43 -33.68 8.54 25.48
CA GLY A 43 -32.44 9.10 25.03
C GLY A 43 -32.48 9.08 23.51
N ALA A 44 -32.62 10.25 22.88
CA ALA A 44 -32.23 10.45 21.51
C ALA A 44 -30.72 10.11 21.49
N ALA A 45 -30.41 8.84 21.25
CA ALA A 45 -29.10 8.42 20.75
C ALA A 45 -28.95 9.23 19.46
N ALA A 46 -28.21 10.34 19.54
CA ALA A 46 -27.73 11.02 18.38
C ALA A 46 -26.95 9.98 17.60
N LEU A 47 -27.61 9.39 16.61
CA LEU A 47 -26.96 8.63 15.57
C LEU A 47 -26.07 9.65 14.86
N SER A 48 -24.87 9.86 15.39
CA SER A 48 -23.83 10.52 14.65
C SER A 48 -23.78 9.77 13.32
N PRO A 49 -23.99 10.43 12.17
CA PRO A 49 -23.83 9.75 10.92
C PRO A 49 -22.40 9.20 10.94
N VAL A 50 -22.28 7.88 10.97
CA VAL A 50 -21.02 7.23 10.65
C VAL A 50 -20.79 7.62 9.20
N TRP A 51 -19.97 8.65 9.00
CA TRP A 51 -19.56 9.06 7.67
C TRP A 51 -18.78 7.86 7.12
N ALA A 52 -19.49 7.05 6.34
CA ALA A 52 -18.86 5.95 5.62
C ALA A 52 -17.67 6.56 4.87
N ARG A 53 -16.48 6.03 5.08
CA ARG A 53 -15.28 6.47 4.37
C ARG A 53 -15.59 6.42 2.88
N GLU A 54 -15.50 7.57 2.21
CA GLU A 54 -15.70 7.62 0.77
C GLU A 54 -14.54 6.92 0.04
N GLY A 55 -14.86 6.06 -0.91
CA GLY A 55 -13.90 5.28 -1.68
C GLY A 55 -14.20 3.79 -1.66
N VAL A 56 -13.15 2.98 -1.78
CA VAL A 56 -13.30 1.52 -1.77
C VAL A 56 -13.35 0.99 -0.33
N GLU A 57 -14.14 -0.06 -0.15
CA GLU A 57 -14.19 -0.82 1.09
C GLU A 57 -13.37 -2.09 0.91
N VAL A 58 -12.46 -2.34 1.82
CA VAL A 58 -11.65 -3.54 1.94
C VAL A 58 -11.69 -4.04 3.39
N GLY A 59 -11.51 -5.33 3.58
CA GLY A 59 -11.53 -5.95 4.90
C GLY A 59 -10.46 -5.40 5.85
N ALA A 60 -10.51 -5.84 7.10
CA ALA A 60 -9.44 -5.58 8.05
C ALA A 60 -8.15 -6.32 7.61
N THR A 61 -7.00 -5.76 7.95
CA THR A 61 -5.70 -6.42 7.74
C THR A 61 -5.70 -7.81 8.40
N SER A 62 -5.16 -8.80 7.72
CA SER A 62 -5.15 -10.19 8.16
C SER A 62 -4.48 -10.36 9.54
N ARG A 63 -5.11 -11.15 10.41
CA ARG A 63 -4.53 -11.51 11.70
C ARG A 63 -3.22 -12.30 11.58
N MET A 64 -2.99 -12.97 10.46
CA MET A 64 -1.75 -13.69 10.19
C MET A 64 -0.54 -12.75 10.12
N ALA A 65 -0.73 -11.50 9.70
CA ALA A 65 0.30 -10.48 9.74
C ALA A 65 0.85 -10.26 11.16
N ASN A 66 0.03 -10.39 12.19
CA ASN A 66 0.45 -10.17 13.59
C ASN A 66 1.42 -11.23 14.13
N LEU A 67 1.60 -12.36 13.43
CA LEU A 67 2.58 -13.40 13.81
C LEU A 67 4.03 -12.98 13.52
N VAL A 68 4.24 -11.92 12.73
CA VAL A 68 5.56 -11.40 12.42
C VAL A 68 5.61 -9.91 12.77
N PRO A 69 6.59 -9.42 13.54
CA PRO A 69 6.69 -8.00 13.86
C PRO A 69 6.86 -7.13 12.61
N ALA A 70 6.05 -6.06 12.48
CA ALA A 70 6.07 -5.19 11.31
C ALA A 70 7.44 -4.57 11.04
N GLU A 71 8.11 -4.11 12.10
CA GLU A 71 9.43 -3.51 12.03
C GLU A 71 10.50 -4.47 11.47
N GLN A 72 10.42 -5.77 11.80
CA GLN A 72 11.34 -6.76 11.24
C GLN A 72 11.17 -6.90 9.73
N VAL A 73 9.93 -6.89 9.24
CA VAL A 73 9.64 -7.00 7.81
C VAL A 73 10.05 -5.73 7.07
N GLU A 74 9.82 -4.56 7.67
CA GLU A 74 10.24 -3.26 7.13
C GLU A 74 11.77 -3.16 7.05
N ASN A 75 12.48 -3.60 8.09
CA ASN A 75 13.94 -3.61 8.13
C ASN A 75 14.52 -4.59 7.11
N ALA A 76 13.94 -5.80 6.99
CA ALA A 76 14.34 -6.77 5.97
C ALA A 76 14.11 -6.23 4.55
N GLY A 77 12.97 -5.57 4.32
CA GLY A 77 12.68 -4.90 3.06
C GLY A 77 13.69 -3.82 2.73
N ALA A 78 14.03 -2.97 3.70
CA ALA A 78 15.02 -1.91 3.52
C ALA A 78 16.41 -2.48 3.21
N GLN A 79 16.84 -3.54 3.91
CA GLN A 79 18.14 -4.19 3.66
C GLN A 79 18.19 -4.81 2.27
N GLN A 80 17.18 -5.58 1.88
CA GLN A 80 17.11 -6.20 0.56
C GLN A 80 17.11 -5.15 -0.55
N TYR A 81 16.32 -4.07 -0.37
CA TYR A 81 16.28 -2.97 -1.32
C TYR A 81 17.64 -2.29 -1.47
N GLN A 82 18.31 -1.97 -0.37
CA GLN A 82 19.64 -1.36 -0.40
C GLN A 82 20.66 -2.24 -1.10
N GLN A 83 20.62 -3.56 -0.88
CA GLN A 83 21.49 -4.49 -1.58
C GLN A 83 21.25 -4.46 -3.10
N MET A 84 19.96 -4.54 -3.52
CA MET A 84 19.60 -4.44 -4.93
C MET A 84 20.06 -3.13 -5.57
N MET A 85 19.91 -2.00 -4.85
CA MET A 85 20.35 -0.69 -5.37
C MET A 85 21.87 -0.64 -5.51
N ARG A 86 22.63 -1.25 -4.58
CA ARG A 86 24.10 -1.36 -4.71
C ARG A 86 24.49 -2.21 -5.92
N GLU A 87 23.85 -3.36 -6.11
CA GLU A 87 24.11 -4.25 -7.26
C GLU A 87 23.76 -3.56 -8.59
N ALA A 88 22.64 -2.86 -8.64
CA ALA A 88 22.25 -2.08 -9.81
C ALA A 88 23.22 -0.93 -10.10
N ALA A 89 23.76 -0.28 -9.05
CA ALA A 89 24.76 0.77 -9.22
C ALA A 89 26.10 0.20 -9.73
N GLN A 90 26.56 -0.93 -9.18
CA GLN A 90 27.79 -1.60 -9.59
C GLN A 90 27.73 -2.06 -11.06
N SER A 91 26.56 -2.53 -11.51
CA SER A 91 26.31 -2.92 -12.90
C SER A 91 25.93 -1.76 -13.81
N HIS A 92 26.03 -0.50 -13.35
CA HIS A 92 25.59 0.71 -14.08
C HIS A 92 24.14 0.68 -14.54
N ALA A 93 23.29 -0.12 -13.88
CA ALA A 93 21.87 -0.25 -14.18
C ALA A 93 20.98 0.68 -13.34
N LEU A 94 21.51 1.36 -12.33
CA LEU A 94 20.73 2.32 -11.56
C LEU A 94 20.64 3.65 -12.30
N ALA A 95 19.41 4.11 -12.57
CA ALA A 95 19.18 5.35 -13.29
C ALA A 95 19.63 6.56 -12.44
N PRO A 96 20.35 7.53 -13.02
CA PRO A 96 20.75 8.74 -12.32
C PRO A 96 19.52 9.60 -11.97
N ALA A 97 19.64 10.45 -10.95
CA ALA A 97 18.54 11.29 -10.48
C ALA A 97 17.95 12.21 -11.57
N SER A 98 18.75 12.58 -12.57
CA SER A 98 18.34 13.39 -13.72
C SER A 98 17.58 12.61 -14.81
N HIS A 99 17.49 11.28 -14.70
CA HIS A 99 16.83 10.45 -15.73
C HIS A 99 15.35 10.79 -15.83
N PRO A 100 14.80 11.14 -17.02
CA PRO A 100 13.43 11.63 -17.17
C PRO A 100 12.37 10.68 -16.62
N GLN A 101 12.53 9.36 -16.85
CA GLN A 101 11.57 8.37 -16.35
C GLN A 101 11.67 8.20 -14.83
N LEU A 102 12.84 8.39 -14.19
CA LEU A 102 12.95 8.41 -12.74
C LEU A 102 12.27 9.65 -12.15
N GLN A 103 12.43 10.81 -12.78
CA GLN A 103 11.72 12.04 -12.38
C GLN A 103 10.21 11.87 -12.51
N ARG A 104 9.74 11.22 -13.58
CA ARG A 104 8.35 10.83 -13.77
C ARG A 104 7.83 9.97 -12.63
N LEU A 105 8.52 8.88 -12.29
CA LEU A 105 8.15 8.00 -11.18
C LEU A 105 8.09 8.75 -9.86
N ARG A 106 9.07 9.61 -9.59
CA ARG A 106 9.10 10.43 -8.37
C ARG A 106 8.00 11.47 -8.33
N ALA A 107 7.61 12.05 -9.47
CA ALA A 107 6.48 12.97 -9.55
C ALA A 107 5.16 12.26 -9.24
N ILE A 108 4.95 11.05 -9.74
CA ILE A 108 3.78 10.22 -9.45
C ILE A 108 3.77 9.82 -7.96
N ALA A 109 4.90 9.37 -7.42
CA ALA A 109 5.02 8.98 -6.01
C ALA A 109 4.71 10.15 -5.06
N ARG A 110 5.16 11.38 -5.36
CA ARG A 110 4.83 12.57 -4.56
C ARG A 110 3.34 12.83 -4.44
N ARG A 111 2.54 12.35 -5.38
CA ARG A 111 1.07 12.49 -5.34
C ARG A 111 0.40 11.31 -4.63
N ILE A 112 0.95 10.11 -4.71
CA ILE A 112 0.38 8.89 -4.14
C ILE A 112 0.75 8.73 -2.66
N VAL A 113 2.01 8.94 -2.30
CA VAL A 113 2.53 8.66 -0.94
C VAL A 113 1.80 9.43 0.18
N PRO A 114 1.45 10.70 0.04
CA PRO A 114 0.70 11.42 1.08
C PRO A 114 -0.68 10.81 1.38
N LEU A 115 -1.23 10.03 0.45
CA LEU A 115 -2.53 9.38 0.57
C LEU A 115 -2.48 8.00 1.26
N ALA A 116 -1.28 7.56 1.65
CA ALA A 116 -1.05 6.25 2.27
C ALA A 116 -1.54 6.18 3.72
N MET A 117 -1.54 7.31 4.44
CA MET A 117 -1.78 7.37 5.89
C MET A 117 -3.10 6.75 6.35
N PRO A 118 -4.24 6.97 5.67
CA PRO A 118 -5.52 6.36 6.07
C PRO A 118 -5.53 4.83 5.97
N TRP A 119 -4.58 4.24 5.25
CA TRP A 119 -4.48 2.80 5.03
C TRP A 119 -3.55 2.10 6.02
N ASN A 120 -2.48 2.80 6.45
CA ASN A 120 -1.54 2.28 7.42
C ASN A 120 -0.81 3.44 8.12
N LEU A 121 -1.07 3.60 9.42
CA LEU A 121 -0.44 4.68 10.21
C LEU A 121 1.08 4.56 10.29
N ARG A 122 1.64 3.35 10.16
CA ARG A 122 3.10 3.13 10.12
C ARG A 122 3.75 3.80 8.91
N ALA A 123 2.99 4.02 7.82
CA ALA A 123 3.48 4.65 6.61
C ALA A 123 4.04 6.07 6.83
N GLN A 124 3.66 6.75 7.94
CA GLN A 124 4.26 8.03 8.36
C GLN A 124 5.74 7.91 8.73
N GLN A 125 6.15 6.77 9.22
CA GLN A 125 7.51 6.51 9.68
C GLN A 125 8.39 5.91 8.57
N TRP A 126 7.80 5.53 7.43
CA TRP A 126 8.54 4.90 6.35
C TRP A 126 9.41 5.92 5.61
N ARG A 127 10.63 5.52 5.35
CA ARG A 127 11.55 6.28 4.47
C ARG A 127 11.26 5.90 3.03
N TRP A 128 10.33 6.60 2.41
CA TRP A 128 9.91 6.37 1.03
C TRP A 128 11.06 6.64 0.05
N GLU A 129 11.32 5.66 -0.79
CA GLU A 129 12.36 5.75 -1.83
C GLU A 129 11.79 5.28 -3.16
N VAL A 130 12.18 5.96 -4.25
CA VAL A 130 11.78 5.59 -5.62
C VAL A 130 13.00 5.55 -6.50
N ASN A 131 13.28 4.38 -7.07
CA ASN A 131 14.37 4.16 -7.99
C ASN A 131 13.92 3.47 -9.29
N LEU A 132 14.73 3.61 -10.33
CA LEU A 132 14.52 3.01 -11.65
C LEU A 132 15.74 2.18 -12.02
N ILE A 133 15.52 0.91 -12.37
CA ILE A 133 16.57 -0.03 -12.76
C ILE A 133 16.52 -0.22 -14.28
N ALA A 134 17.62 0.04 -14.96
CA ALA A 134 17.78 -0.14 -16.40
C ALA A 134 17.87 -1.63 -16.75
N SER A 135 16.75 -2.31 -16.74
CA SER A 135 16.60 -3.72 -17.04
C SER A 135 15.42 -3.94 -17.98
N PRO A 136 15.51 -4.91 -18.91
CA PRO A 136 14.39 -5.22 -19.83
C PRO A 136 13.26 -6.02 -19.17
N GLN A 137 13.34 -6.34 -17.89
CA GLN A 137 12.31 -7.07 -17.16
C GLN A 137 11.03 -6.23 -17.05
N LEU A 138 9.89 -6.90 -17.18
CA LEU A 138 8.58 -6.29 -16.91
C LEU A 138 8.27 -6.49 -15.43
N ASN A 139 8.78 -5.59 -14.58
CA ASN A 139 8.59 -5.67 -13.15
C ASN A 139 8.54 -4.29 -12.49
N ALA A 140 7.84 -4.23 -11.35
CA ALA A 140 7.84 -3.13 -10.40
C ALA A 140 7.52 -3.71 -9.03
N PHE A 141 7.86 -3.03 -7.95
CA PHE A 141 7.52 -3.46 -6.59
C PHE A 141 7.56 -2.32 -5.59
N CYS A 142 6.87 -2.50 -4.47
CA CYS A 142 7.05 -1.73 -3.26
C CYS A 142 7.29 -2.67 -2.08
N MET A 143 8.52 -2.71 -1.57
CA MET A 143 8.82 -3.48 -0.36
C MET A 143 8.27 -2.77 0.89
N PRO A 144 7.98 -3.54 1.96
CA PRO A 144 7.65 -2.97 3.26
C PRO A 144 8.63 -1.87 3.68
N GLY A 145 8.12 -0.80 4.29
CA GLY A 145 8.93 0.38 4.61
C GLY A 145 9.02 1.40 3.46
N GLY A 146 8.19 1.25 2.39
CA GLY A 146 8.03 2.24 1.33
C GLY A 146 9.17 2.27 0.31
N LYS A 147 9.77 1.12 -0.02
CA LYS A 147 10.89 1.00 -0.96
C LYS A 147 10.39 0.62 -2.34
N ILE A 148 10.25 1.60 -3.24
CA ILE A 148 9.67 1.44 -4.57
C ILE A 148 10.77 1.34 -5.62
N ALA A 149 10.69 0.36 -6.50
CA ALA A 149 11.48 0.33 -7.71
C ALA A 149 10.65 -0.10 -8.93
N PHE A 150 10.99 0.48 -10.05
CA PHE A 150 10.50 0.10 -11.36
C PHE A 150 11.68 -0.40 -12.20
N TYR A 151 11.43 -1.41 -13.01
CA TYR A 151 12.33 -1.81 -14.06
C TYR A 151 11.96 -1.06 -15.34
N TYR A 152 12.96 -0.61 -16.09
CA TYR A 152 12.71 0.19 -17.28
C TYR A 152 11.82 -0.53 -18.32
N GLY A 153 11.99 -1.86 -18.41
CA GLY A 153 11.27 -2.68 -19.37
C GLY A 153 9.74 -2.64 -19.21
N ILE A 154 9.20 -2.47 -17.99
CA ILE A 154 7.75 -2.38 -17.81
C ILE A 154 7.20 -1.07 -18.39
N LEU A 155 7.95 0.04 -18.27
CA LEU A 155 7.58 1.34 -18.80
C LEU A 155 7.61 1.36 -20.33
N GLU A 156 8.70 0.84 -20.89
CA GLU A 156 8.99 0.84 -22.33
C GLU A 156 8.10 -0.12 -23.12
N LYS A 157 8.11 -1.41 -22.73
CA LYS A 157 7.43 -2.45 -23.52
C LYS A 157 5.93 -2.33 -23.49
N LEU A 158 5.35 -1.85 -22.38
CA LEU A 158 3.92 -1.61 -22.27
C LEU A 158 3.54 -0.19 -22.72
N LYS A 159 4.51 0.66 -23.03
CA LYS A 159 4.26 2.07 -23.42
C LYS A 159 3.27 2.74 -22.45
N LEU A 160 3.61 2.69 -21.17
CA LEU A 160 2.72 3.11 -20.11
C LEU A 160 2.50 4.63 -20.10
N SER A 161 1.24 5.05 -20.04
CA SER A 161 0.84 6.43 -19.72
C SER A 161 1.10 6.74 -18.24
N ASP A 162 1.06 8.02 -17.83
CA ASP A 162 1.21 8.42 -16.43
C ASP A 162 0.16 7.78 -15.52
N ALA A 163 -1.08 7.67 -15.99
CA ALA A 163 -2.16 7.05 -15.25
C ALA A 163 -1.95 5.54 -15.07
N GLU A 164 -1.43 4.83 -16.07
CA GLU A 164 -1.09 3.41 -15.95
C GLU A 164 0.12 3.19 -15.01
N VAL A 165 1.12 4.08 -15.05
CA VAL A 165 2.23 4.05 -14.08
C VAL A 165 1.72 4.30 -12.66
N ALA A 166 0.80 5.26 -12.49
CA ALA A 166 0.18 5.54 -11.20
C ALA A 166 -0.66 4.35 -10.70
N THR A 167 -1.33 3.63 -11.60
CA THR A 167 -2.05 2.39 -11.27
C THR A 167 -1.11 1.31 -10.75
N ILE A 168 0.00 1.03 -11.44
CA ILE A 168 1.01 0.07 -10.97
C ILE A 168 1.57 0.53 -9.62
N MET A 169 2.00 1.78 -9.51
CA MET A 169 2.58 2.30 -8.28
C MET A 169 1.58 2.23 -7.12
N GLY A 170 0.33 2.59 -7.33
CA GLY A 170 -0.75 2.48 -6.35
C GLY A 170 -0.97 1.05 -5.90
N HIS A 171 -0.97 0.09 -6.83
CA HIS A 171 -1.09 -1.34 -6.56
C HIS A 171 0.08 -1.86 -5.71
N GLU A 172 1.32 -1.54 -6.08
CA GLU A 172 2.50 -1.95 -5.30
C GLU A 172 2.53 -1.31 -3.90
N VAL A 173 2.19 -0.02 -3.81
CA VAL A 173 2.05 0.68 -2.54
C VAL A 173 0.94 0.05 -1.68
N ALA A 174 -0.18 -0.35 -2.28
CA ALA A 174 -1.27 -1.02 -1.58
C ALA A 174 -0.83 -2.35 -0.95
N HIS A 175 -0.01 -3.17 -1.64
CA HIS A 175 0.56 -4.38 -1.04
C HIS A 175 1.36 -4.09 0.23
N ALA A 176 2.17 -3.04 0.24
CA ALA A 176 2.93 -2.63 1.42
C ALA A 176 2.01 -2.10 2.54
N LEU A 177 1.03 -1.24 2.21
CA LEU A 177 0.08 -0.66 3.17
C LEU A 177 -0.82 -1.71 3.82
N ARG A 178 -1.27 -2.70 3.05
CA ARG A 178 -2.12 -3.81 3.51
C ARG A 178 -1.32 -4.94 4.15
N GLU A 179 0.01 -4.80 4.20
CA GLU A 179 0.93 -5.75 4.84
C GLU A 179 0.87 -7.16 4.24
N HIS A 180 0.55 -7.31 2.95
CA HIS A 180 0.38 -8.61 2.29
C HIS A 180 1.64 -9.49 2.40
N ALA A 181 2.84 -8.90 2.28
CA ALA A 181 4.08 -9.64 2.49
C ALA A 181 4.19 -10.19 3.92
N ARG A 182 3.85 -9.36 4.92
CA ARG A 182 3.86 -9.74 6.34
C ARG A 182 2.82 -10.82 6.64
N GLU A 183 1.63 -10.72 6.06
CA GLU A 183 0.60 -11.76 6.12
C GLU A 183 1.09 -13.08 5.56
N ARG A 184 1.70 -13.05 4.38
CA ARG A 184 2.26 -14.25 3.74
C ARG A 184 3.33 -14.92 4.59
N MET A 185 4.22 -14.11 5.17
CA MET A 185 5.22 -14.58 6.11
C MET A 185 4.58 -15.20 7.35
N GLY A 186 3.54 -14.58 7.91
CA GLY A 186 2.79 -15.10 9.05
C GLY A 186 2.10 -16.43 8.74
N LYS A 187 1.45 -16.57 7.58
CA LYS A 187 0.86 -17.84 7.11
C LYS A 187 1.92 -18.95 7.00
N THR A 188 3.08 -18.62 6.45
CA THR A 188 4.20 -19.56 6.33
C THR A 188 4.74 -19.96 7.71
N ALA A 189 4.89 -19.02 8.64
CA ALA A 189 5.32 -19.29 10.01
C ALA A 189 4.32 -20.20 10.74
N ALA A 190 3.03 -19.91 10.64
CA ALA A 190 1.98 -20.74 11.24
C ALA A 190 1.98 -22.18 10.70
N THR A 191 2.14 -22.34 9.38
CA THR A 191 2.22 -23.66 8.75
C THR A 191 3.46 -24.44 9.23
N ARG A 192 4.61 -23.78 9.37
CA ARG A 192 5.85 -24.41 9.85
C ARG A 192 5.75 -24.81 11.34
N ILE A 193 5.17 -23.97 12.19
CA ILE A 193 4.91 -24.29 13.58
C ILE A 193 3.98 -25.50 13.69
N GLY A 194 2.88 -25.51 12.94
CA GLY A 194 1.97 -26.66 12.89
C GLY A 194 2.67 -27.95 12.46
N ALA A 195 3.51 -27.90 11.43
CA ALA A 195 4.26 -29.05 10.95
C ALA A 195 5.32 -29.50 11.97
N SER A 196 5.99 -28.57 12.67
CA SER A 196 6.97 -28.86 13.73
C SER A 196 6.31 -29.55 14.93
N VAL A 197 5.15 -29.04 15.37
CA VAL A 197 4.40 -29.65 16.45
C VAL A 197 3.93 -31.06 16.06
N LEU A 198 3.42 -31.24 14.84
CA LEU A 198 3.00 -32.55 14.35
C LEU A 198 4.19 -33.53 14.24
N SER A 199 5.34 -33.07 13.75
CA SER A 199 6.53 -33.92 13.65
C SER A 199 7.11 -34.31 15.01
N SER A 200 7.05 -33.41 16.02
CA SER A 200 7.46 -33.74 17.38
C SER A 200 6.52 -34.74 18.05
N VAL A 201 5.21 -34.61 17.81
CA VAL A 201 4.19 -35.58 18.30
C VAL A 201 4.37 -36.94 17.64
N LEU A 202 4.76 -36.97 16.37
CA LEU A 202 4.97 -38.24 15.62
C LEU A 202 6.39 -38.81 15.76
N GLY A 203 7.26 -38.18 16.57
CA GLY A 203 8.63 -38.66 16.79
C GLY A 203 9.57 -38.54 15.58
N LEU A 204 9.24 -37.69 14.61
CA LEU A 204 9.99 -37.50 13.36
C LEU A 204 11.07 -36.41 13.50
N GLY A 205 11.92 -36.47 14.48
CA GLY A 205 12.97 -35.56 14.90
C GLY A 205 13.45 -34.50 13.90
N HIS A 206 13.79 -33.31 14.43
CA HIS A 206 14.53 -32.17 13.86
C HIS A 206 14.04 -31.54 12.55
N LEU A 207 13.04 -30.65 12.65
CA LEU A 207 12.81 -29.58 11.68
C LEU A 207 13.16 -28.19 12.27
N GLY A 208 14.21 -28.13 13.10
CA GLY A 208 14.52 -26.98 13.96
C GLY A 208 15.18 -25.77 13.30
N ASP A 209 15.66 -25.80 12.06
CA ASP A 209 16.59 -24.77 11.52
C ASP A 209 16.07 -23.97 10.34
N ILE A 210 14.74 -23.79 10.18
CA ILE A 210 14.20 -23.05 9.01
C ILE A 210 13.79 -21.62 9.37
N ALA A 211 14.12 -21.11 10.52
CA ALA A 211 13.49 -19.88 11.04
C ALA A 211 14.05 -18.54 10.53
N LEU A 212 15.15 -18.46 9.79
CA LEU A 212 15.85 -17.17 9.64
C LEU A 212 16.26 -16.71 8.24
N ASN A 213 15.85 -17.37 7.16
CA ASN A 213 16.17 -16.89 5.79
C ASN A 213 14.99 -16.23 5.06
N MET A 214 14.10 -15.54 5.79
CA MET A 214 12.90 -14.94 5.18
C MET A 214 13.16 -13.56 4.54
N GLY A 215 14.24 -12.87 4.91
CA GLY A 215 14.56 -11.55 4.37
C GLY A 215 14.96 -11.54 2.88
N GLY A 216 15.49 -12.64 2.36
CA GLY A 216 15.93 -12.73 0.96
C GLY A 216 14.83 -13.00 -0.07
N GLN A 217 13.57 -13.20 0.35
CA GLN A 217 12.50 -13.71 -0.52
C GLN A 217 11.33 -12.74 -0.75
N LEU A 218 11.40 -11.49 -0.27
CA LEU A 218 10.26 -10.56 -0.39
C LEU A 218 9.81 -10.32 -1.85
N LEU A 219 10.75 -10.34 -2.79
CA LEU A 219 10.45 -10.17 -4.23
C LEU A 219 9.90 -11.42 -4.91
N SER A 220 10.04 -12.58 -4.29
CA SER A 220 9.53 -13.85 -4.83
C SER A 220 8.20 -14.28 -4.22
N LEU A 221 7.64 -13.46 -3.31
CA LEU A 221 6.35 -13.74 -2.72
C LEU A 221 5.26 -13.67 -3.80
N THR A 222 4.49 -14.72 -3.91
CA THR A 222 3.26 -14.74 -4.72
C THR A 222 2.09 -14.40 -3.81
N PHE A 223 1.28 -13.46 -4.22
CA PHE A 223 0.12 -13.01 -3.47
C PHE A 223 -1.11 -13.85 -3.78
N SER A 224 -2.05 -13.92 -2.85
CA SER A 224 -3.33 -14.59 -3.08
C SER A 224 -4.22 -13.74 -4.00
N ARG A 225 -5.28 -14.35 -4.55
CA ARG A 225 -6.24 -13.60 -5.39
C ARG A 225 -6.96 -12.51 -4.59
N GLU A 226 -7.18 -12.76 -3.32
CA GLU A 226 -7.77 -11.80 -2.38
C GLU A 226 -6.83 -10.62 -2.15
N ASP A 227 -5.53 -10.87 -1.91
CA ASP A 227 -4.50 -9.83 -1.78
C ASP A 227 -4.42 -8.96 -3.04
N GLU A 228 -4.49 -9.61 -4.22
CA GLU A 228 -4.47 -8.91 -5.51
C GLU A 228 -5.70 -8.03 -5.73
N SER A 229 -6.89 -8.56 -5.41
CA SER A 229 -8.13 -7.79 -5.51
C SER A 229 -8.14 -6.59 -4.56
N GLU A 230 -7.61 -6.77 -3.35
CA GLU A 230 -7.49 -5.71 -2.37
C GLU A 230 -6.48 -4.65 -2.84
N ALA A 231 -5.33 -5.07 -3.37
CA ALA A 231 -4.33 -4.17 -3.91
C ALA A 231 -4.84 -3.37 -5.13
N ASP A 232 -5.64 -4.00 -5.99
CA ASP A 232 -6.31 -3.29 -7.08
C ASP A 232 -7.26 -2.20 -6.60
N LEU A 233 -8.10 -2.52 -5.62
CA LEU A 233 -9.08 -1.57 -5.09
C LEU A 233 -8.39 -0.39 -4.39
N VAL A 234 -7.47 -0.67 -3.47
CA VAL A 234 -6.74 0.36 -2.72
C VAL A 234 -5.87 1.18 -3.66
N GLY A 235 -5.14 0.52 -4.59
CA GLY A 235 -4.30 1.19 -5.57
C GLY A 235 -5.10 2.09 -6.52
N MET A 236 -6.28 1.65 -6.95
CA MET A 236 -7.21 2.44 -7.77
C MET A 236 -7.68 3.69 -7.02
N GLU A 237 -8.01 3.59 -5.73
CA GLU A 237 -8.39 4.74 -4.91
C GLU A 237 -7.21 5.72 -4.75
N LEU A 238 -6.02 5.21 -4.47
CA LEU A 238 -4.81 6.03 -4.36
C LEU A 238 -4.54 6.80 -5.66
N ALA A 239 -4.63 6.13 -6.81
CA ALA A 239 -4.46 6.76 -8.12
C ALA A 239 -5.53 7.83 -8.39
N ALA A 240 -6.80 7.53 -8.12
CA ALA A 240 -7.91 8.46 -8.30
C ALA A 240 -7.76 9.71 -7.44
N ARG A 241 -7.45 9.57 -6.13
CA ARG A 241 -7.20 10.69 -5.21
C ARG A 241 -5.96 11.49 -5.61
N ALA A 242 -4.95 10.84 -6.20
CA ALA A 242 -3.76 11.49 -6.74
C ALA A 242 -4.02 12.23 -8.07
N GLY A 243 -5.24 12.17 -8.61
CA GLY A 243 -5.65 12.87 -9.84
C GLY A 243 -5.33 12.11 -11.12
N TYR A 244 -4.99 10.82 -11.04
CA TYR A 244 -4.82 9.94 -12.20
C TYR A 244 -6.10 9.18 -12.50
N ASP A 245 -6.39 9.02 -13.80
CA ASP A 245 -7.60 8.34 -14.26
C ASP A 245 -7.62 6.86 -13.81
N PRO A 246 -8.57 6.46 -12.94
CA PRO A 246 -8.64 5.08 -12.46
C PRO A 246 -9.03 4.06 -13.56
N ALA A 247 -9.62 4.51 -14.68
CA ALA A 247 -9.90 3.65 -15.83
C ALA A 247 -8.62 3.12 -16.51
N ALA A 248 -7.47 3.74 -16.25
CA ALA A 248 -6.17 3.26 -16.72
C ALA A 248 -5.83 1.84 -16.20
N GLY A 249 -6.43 1.39 -15.11
CA GLY A 249 -6.31 0.01 -14.64
C GLY A 249 -6.82 -1.00 -15.66
N VAL A 250 -7.89 -0.68 -16.39
CA VAL A 250 -8.43 -1.55 -17.44
C VAL A 250 -7.44 -1.68 -18.60
N SER A 251 -6.95 -0.54 -19.13
CA SER A 251 -5.99 -0.56 -20.24
C SER A 251 -4.66 -1.22 -19.86
N LEU A 252 -4.21 -1.02 -18.65
CA LEU A 252 -3.02 -1.69 -18.10
C LEU A 252 -3.16 -3.21 -18.18
N TRP A 253 -4.25 -3.76 -17.63
CA TRP A 253 -4.48 -5.21 -17.63
C TRP A 253 -4.68 -5.79 -19.05
N GLN A 254 -5.27 -5.02 -19.96
CA GLN A 254 -5.34 -5.40 -21.38
C GLN A 254 -3.93 -5.51 -22.00
N LYS A 255 -3.06 -4.53 -21.74
CA LYS A 255 -1.66 -4.54 -22.21
C LYS A 255 -0.88 -5.73 -21.60
N MET A 256 -1.03 -5.97 -20.30
CA MET A 256 -0.41 -7.11 -19.61
C MET A 256 -0.88 -8.45 -20.20
N GLY A 257 -2.19 -8.60 -20.43
CA GLY A 257 -2.76 -9.81 -21.05
C GLY A 257 -2.24 -10.05 -22.46
N ALA A 258 -2.07 -8.99 -23.26
CA ALA A 258 -1.51 -9.09 -24.61
C ALA A 258 -0.05 -9.58 -24.61
N MET A 259 0.73 -9.25 -23.57
CA MET A 259 2.12 -9.68 -23.43
C MET A 259 2.26 -11.11 -22.87
N SER A 260 1.18 -11.70 -22.37
CA SER A 260 1.21 -13.04 -21.73
C SER A 260 1.20 -14.21 -22.74
N LYS A 261 1.21 -13.94 -24.06
CA LYS A 261 1.31 -14.98 -25.08
C LYS A 261 2.74 -15.54 -25.12
N GLY A 262 3.03 -16.52 -24.24
CA GLY A 262 4.36 -17.11 -24.04
C GLY A 262 4.66 -17.27 -22.54
N ALA A 263 5.94 -17.14 -22.16
CA ALA A 263 6.29 -17.08 -20.75
C ALA A 263 5.73 -15.81 -20.11
N PRO A 264 4.96 -15.92 -19.01
CA PRO A 264 4.37 -14.74 -18.38
C PRO A 264 5.48 -13.77 -17.92
N PRO A 265 5.26 -12.45 -18.03
CA PRO A 265 6.15 -11.45 -17.46
C PRO A 265 6.43 -11.70 -15.97
N GLN A 266 7.61 -11.34 -15.48
CA GLN A 266 7.98 -11.53 -14.06
C GLN A 266 6.93 -10.97 -13.10
N TRP A 267 6.41 -9.80 -13.41
CA TRP A 267 5.35 -9.18 -12.60
C TRP A 267 4.09 -10.04 -12.51
N LEU A 268 3.67 -10.69 -13.60
CA LEU A 268 2.53 -11.61 -13.57
C LEU A 268 2.80 -12.92 -12.82
N SER A 269 4.07 -13.27 -12.57
CA SER A 269 4.42 -14.45 -11.78
C SER A 269 4.18 -14.22 -10.27
N THR A 270 4.36 -12.99 -9.81
CA THR A 270 4.09 -12.58 -8.42
C THR A 270 2.67 -12.03 -8.23
N HIS A 271 2.08 -11.45 -9.30
CA HIS A 271 0.74 -10.88 -9.36
C HIS A 271 -0.12 -11.59 -10.39
N PRO A 272 -0.73 -12.73 -10.04
CA PRO A 272 -1.47 -13.53 -11.00
C PRO A 272 -2.63 -12.77 -11.65
N ALA A 273 -2.68 -12.76 -12.97
CA ALA A 273 -3.80 -12.24 -13.73
C ALA A 273 -5.01 -13.18 -13.57
N GLY A 274 -6.04 -12.74 -12.86
CA GLY A 274 -7.32 -13.46 -12.83
C GLY A 274 -8.19 -13.06 -14.02
N PRO A 275 -9.00 -13.98 -14.58
CA PRO A 275 -9.89 -13.67 -15.71
C PRO A 275 -10.98 -12.65 -15.35
N THR A 276 -11.22 -12.43 -14.06
CA THR A 276 -12.24 -11.51 -13.55
C THR A 276 -11.67 -10.12 -13.25
N ARG A 277 -10.35 -9.95 -13.18
CA ARG A 277 -9.69 -8.75 -12.68
C ARG A 277 -10.11 -7.47 -13.40
N ILE A 278 -10.16 -7.49 -14.74
CA ILE A 278 -10.62 -6.34 -15.54
C ILE A 278 -12.07 -6.00 -15.22
N ARG A 279 -12.94 -7.01 -15.13
CA ARG A 279 -14.36 -6.84 -14.81
C ARG A 279 -14.51 -6.25 -13.40
N ASP A 280 -13.75 -6.74 -12.42
CA ASP A 280 -13.84 -6.32 -11.03
C ASP A 280 -13.34 -4.88 -10.85
N ILE A 281 -12.29 -4.48 -11.59
CA ILE A 281 -11.84 -3.09 -11.69
C ILE A 281 -12.95 -2.23 -12.29
N GLN A 282 -13.52 -2.61 -13.44
CA GLN A 282 -14.60 -1.86 -14.09
C GLN A 282 -15.82 -1.66 -13.18
N ALA A 283 -16.24 -2.72 -12.47
CA ALA A 283 -17.34 -2.66 -11.52
C ALA A 283 -17.05 -1.74 -10.32
N SER A 284 -15.77 -1.49 -10.02
CA SER A 284 -15.35 -0.66 -8.89
C SER A 284 -15.07 0.80 -9.27
N LEU A 285 -14.97 1.16 -10.55
CA LEU A 285 -14.74 2.54 -11.00
C LEU A 285 -15.74 3.55 -10.40
N PRO A 286 -17.05 3.25 -10.31
CA PRO A 286 -18.00 4.20 -9.72
C PRO A 286 -17.68 4.58 -8.26
N LYS A 287 -17.04 3.69 -7.49
CA LYS A 287 -16.67 3.94 -6.09
C LYS A 287 -15.62 5.04 -5.92
N VAL A 288 -14.83 5.28 -6.94
CA VAL A 288 -13.73 6.27 -6.93
C VAL A 288 -13.94 7.44 -7.89
N ALA A 289 -15.04 7.43 -8.66
CA ALA A 289 -15.32 8.45 -9.67
C ALA A 289 -15.39 9.87 -9.08
N SER A 290 -16.06 10.04 -7.93
CA SER A 290 -16.16 11.31 -7.21
C SER A 290 -14.81 11.78 -6.67
N LEU A 291 -13.98 10.84 -6.18
CA LEU A 291 -12.62 11.11 -5.69
C LEU A 291 -11.75 11.64 -6.83
N TYR A 292 -11.78 10.95 -7.97
CA TYR A 292 -11.05 11.39 -9.15
C TYR A 292 -11.55 12.75 -9.67
N ALA A 293 -12.87 12.97 -9.71
CA ALA A 293 -13.45 14.23 -10.19
C ALA A 293 -12.96 15.44 -9.38
N ARG A 294 -12.85 15.29 -8.06
CA ARG A 294 -12.43 16.38 -7.15
C ARG A 294 -10.92 16.54 -7.00
N ALA A 295 -10.15 15.50 -7.37
CA ALA A 295 -8.70 15.54 -7.22
C ALA A 295 -8.06 16.53 -8.19
N ASP A 296 -7.06 17.26 -7.70
CA ASP A 296 -6.19 18.07 -8.53
C ASP A 296 -5.48 17.20 -9.57
N LYS A 297 -5.56 17.59 -10.84
CA LYS A 297 -4.91 16.84 -11.91
C LYS A 297 -3.42 17.18 -11.96
N PRO A 298 -2.55 16.21 -12.34
CA PRO A 298 -1.14 16.51 -12.57
C PRO A 298 -0.96 17.61 -13.61
N ALA A 299 -0.28 18.70 -13.24
CA ALA A 299 0.05 19.76 -14.18
C ALA A 299 1.12 19.33 -15.19
N GLN A 300 2.05 18.50 -14.76
CA GLN A 300 3.12 17.96 -15.59
C GLN A 300 2.69 16.60 -16.17
N ARG A 301 2.87 16.46 -17.49
CA ARG A 301 2.77 15.18 -18.20
C ARG A 301 4.15 14.75 -18.66
N PHE A 302 4.38 13.46 -18.69
CA PHE A 302 5.66 12.90 -19.07
C PHE A 302 5.52 12.08 -20.37
N ASP A 303 6.59 12.07 -21.14
CA ASP A 303 6.66 11.24 -22.34
C ASP A 303 6.72 9.77 -21.97
N ILE A 304 6.13 8.95 -22.85
CA ILE A 304 6.25 7.49 -22.77
C ILE A 304 7.73 7.12 -22.87
N ALA A 305 8.15 6.13 -22.09
CA ALA A 305 9.52 5.66 -22.07
C ALA A 305 9.96 5.22 -23.49
N PRO A 306 11.02 5.82 -24.07
CA PRO A 306 11.57 5.37 -25.34
C PRO A 306 12.22 3.99 -25.22
N ALA A 307 12.50 3.35 -26.35
CA ALA A 307 13.19 2.05 -26.36
C ALA A 307 14.56 2.14 -25.68
N LEU A 308 14.88 1.11 -24.87
CA LEU A 308 16.21 0.96 -24.27
C LEU A 308 17.25 0.88 -25.40
N GLN A 309 18.14 1.86 -25.45
CA GLN A 309 19.28 1.78 -26.33
C GLN A 309 20.19 0.64 -25.83
N LYS A 310 20.40 -0.38 -26.68
CA LYS A 310 21.42 -1.42 -26.42
C LYS A 310 22.77 -0.72 -26.41
N ARG A 311 23.41 -0.67 -25.24
CA ARG A 311 24.83 -0.32 -25.12
C ARG A 311 25.68 -1.55 -25.37
#